data_c368dba7e08ed6965d7784e59d7beafe
#
_entry.id   c368dba7e08ed6965d7784e59d7beafe
#
_cell.length_a   1.000
_cell.length_b   1.000
_cell.length_c   1.000
_cell.angle_alpha   90.00
_cell.angle_beta   90.00
_cell.angle_gamma   90.00
#
_symmetry.space_group_name_H-M   'P 1'
#
loop_
_entity.id
_entity.type
_entity.pdbx_description
1 polymer ?
#
loop_
_entity_poly.entity_id
_entity_poly.type
_entity_poly.pdbx_seq_one_letter_code
_entity_poly.pdbx_strand_id
1 'polypeptide(L)'
;LVIGVYRFIHPELVRIIKLNRIHIIHINPDQLTTLERLQLFVEPYDLYFTKDPYMMRFMRDNMKLNVRLYNEAFNTRIHKRPKRDKLTCEQEENIDVLAFGNMYPYRTRMLALMKKRGIHLSLFGNKGPYFSSDLDDCFQGKYIVGKEKARILYGAKIVFNNLHYAEIESVNNKFFEINGSGAFQLCDYRPILKDLLPIDPELVSFRTIDDAVEKINYYLDHPQERYDLSNLIYNHFVEHYSYDSLVEYVLNEAAKI
;
A
#
# COMPACT_ATOMS: atom_id res chain seq x y z
N LEU A 1 9.46 -25.69 8.01
CA LEU A 1 9.35 -24.23 7.99
C LEU A 1 7.99 -23.80 8.52
N VAL A 2 7.99 -22.86 9.46
CA VAL A 2 6.77 -22.18 9.96
C VAL A 2 6.85 -20.71 9.57
N ILE A 3 5.78 -20.18 8.99
CA ILE A 3 5.70 -18.78 8.58
C ILE A 3 4.62 -18.07 9.41
N GLY A 4 5.03 -17.16 10.27
CA GLY A 4 4.12 -16.27 11.01
C GLY A 4 3.86 -14.99 10.22
N VAL A 5 2.60 -14.70 9.94
CA VAL A 5 2.21 -13.44 9.28
C VAL A 5 1.24 -12.70 10.17
N TYR A 6 1.64 -11.55 10.71
CA TYR A 6 0.78 -10.64 11.47
C TYR A 6 -0.07 -11.31 12.56
N ARG A 7 0.46 -12.36 13.22
CA ARG A 7 -0.23 -13.08 14.28
C ARG A 7 0.69 -13.30 15.46
N PHE A 8 0.08 -13.28 16.65
CA PHE A 8 0.73 -13.70 17.87
C PHE A 8 0.97 -15.21 17.83
N ILE A 9 2.23 -15.61 18.08
CA ILE A 9 2.61 -16.99 18.37
C ILE A 9 3.29 -16.93 19.74
N HIS A 10 2.78 -17.72 20.69
CA HIS A 10 3.33 -17.70 22.04
C HIS A 10 4.82 -18.02 22.03
N PRO A 11 5.69 -17.27 22.73
CA PRO A 11 7.15 -17.46 22.72
C PRO A 11 7.59 -18.89 23.04
N GLU A 12 6.92 -19.56 23.97
CA GLU A 12 7.21 -20.96 24.28
C GLU A 12 6.98 -21.89 23.09
N LEU A 13 5.95 -21.64 22.28
CA LEU A 13 5.73 -22.41 21.06
C LEU A 13 6.83 -22.15 20.02
N VAL A 14 7.31 -20.91 19.90
CA VAL A 14 8.47 -20.57 19.06
C VAL A 14 9.68 -21.38 19.48
N ARG A 15 9.95 -21.44 20.80
CA ARG A 15 11.04 -22.22 21.38
C ARG A 15 10.91 -23.72 21.07
N ILE A 16 9.72 -24.29 21.23
CA ILE A 16 9.45 -25.70 20.93
C ILE A 16 9.67 -26.00 19.43
N ILE A 17 9.22 -25.14 18.53
CA ILE A 17 9.41 -25.29 17.08
C ILE A 17 10.92 -25.34 16.76
N LYS A 18 11.71 -24.42 17.31
CA LYS A 18 13.17 -24.36 17.12
C LYS A 18 13.88 -25.57 17.69
N LEU A 19 13.49 -26.04 18.88
CA LEU A 19 14.05 -27.27 19.49
C LEU A 19 13.82 -28.51 18.63
N ASN A 20 12.75 -28.54 17.84
CA ASN A 20 12.48 -29.60 16.86
C ASN A 20 13.20 -29.37 15.51
N ARG A 21 14.16 -28.44 15.42
CA ARG A 21 14.91 -28.10 14.21
C ARG A 21 14.02 -27.66 13.05
N ILE A 22 12.90 -27.00 13.37
CA ILE A 22 11.99 -26.42 12.39
C ILE A 22 12.26 -24.92 12.37
N HIS A 23 12.64 -24.41 11.20
CA HIS A 23 12.83 -22.96 11.03
C HIS A 23 11.50 -22.22 11.16
N ILE A 24 11.54 -21.11 11.87
CA ILE A 24 10.41 -20.20 12.04
C ILE A 24 10.77 -18.81 11.56
N ILE A 25 9.97 -18.27 10.66
CA ILE A 25 10.16 -16.92 10.10
C ILE A 25 8.92 -16.05 10.34
N HIS A 26 9.11 -14.75 10.37
CA HIS A 26 8.02 -13.78 10.52
C HIS A 26 8.01 -12.76 9.39
N ILE A 27 6.85 -12.57 8.79
CA ILE A 27 6.60 -11.51 7.81
C ILE A 27 5.80 -10.41 8.50
N ASN A 28 6.41 -9.24 8.66
CA ASN A 28 5.76 -8.09 9.29
C ASN A 28 5.33 -7.05 8.25
N PRO A 29 4.02 -6.95 7.95
CA PRO A 29 3.48 -5.97 7.04
C PRO A 29 3.24 -4.60 7.70
N ASP A 30 3.56 -4.45 8.97
CA ASP A 30 3.20 -3.29 9.78
C ASP A 30 4.42 -2.68 10.49
N GLN A 31 4.18 -1.71 11.33
CA GLN A 31 5.18 -0.92 12.05
C GLN A 31 5.73 -1.61 13.32
N LEU A 32 6.81 -1.07 13.88
CA LEU A 32 7.49 -1.65 15.05
C LEU A 32 6.59 -1.84 16.29
N THR A 33 5.66 -0.94 16.53
CA THR A 33 4.73 -1.04 17.68
C THR A 33 3.86 -2.30 17.63
N THR A 34 3.61 -2.83 16.45
CA THR A 34 2.88 -4.09 16.27
C THR A 34 3.73 -5.29 16.69
N LEU A 35 5.05 -5.24 16.46
CA LEU A 35 5.97 -6.31 16.84
C LEU A 35 6.02 -6.50 18.36
N GLU A 36 6.02 -5.42 19.14
CA GLU A 36 5.95 -5.49 20.61
C GLU A 36 4.66 -6.16 21.07
N ARG A 37 3.51 -5.72 20.55
CA ARG A 37 2.20 -6.31 20.87
C ARG A 37 2.13 -7.80 20.58
N LEU A 38 2.78 -8.26 19.54
CA LEU A 38 2.86 -9.66 19.13
C LEU A 38 3.97 -10.43 19.85
N GLN A 39 4.72 -9.81 20.76
CA GLN A 39 5.82 -10.40 21.54
C GLN A 39 6.90 -11.07 20.67
N LEU A 40 7.12 -10.56 19.47
CA LEU A 40 7.99 -11.18 18.46
C LEU A 40 9.48 -11.17 18.81
N PHE A 41 9.86 -10.43 19.87
CA PHE A 41 11.25 -10.32 20.32
C PHE A 41 11.55 -11.08 21.62
N VAL A 42 10.53 -11.69 22.25
CA VAL A 42 10.70 -12.46 23.49
C VAL A 42 11.45 -13.75 23.21
N GLU A 43 11.09 -14.44 22.13
CA GLU A 43 11.86 -15.57 21.59
C GLU A 43 12.17 -15.27 20.13
N PRO A 44 13.44 -15.05 19.75
CA PRO A 44 13.78 -14.63 18.39
C PRO A 44 13.42 -15.68 17.34
N TYR A 45 12.85 -15.23 16.23
CA TYR A 45 12.66 -16.03 15.03
C TYR A 45 13.98 -16.18 14.26
N ASP A 46 14.10 -17.21 13.44
CA ASP A 46 15.30 -17.44 12.64
C ASP A 46 15.49 -16.38 11.55
N LEU A 47 14.37 -15.82 11.04
CA LEU A 47 14.37 -14.76 10.03
C LEU A 47 13.13 -13.88 10.18
N TYR A 48 13.32 -12.57 10.01
CA TYR A 48 12.26 -11.58 9.92
C TYR A 48 12.23 -10.96 8.54
N PHE A 49 11.03 -10.64 8.07
CA PHE A 49 10.80 -9.80 6.90
C PHE A 49 10.07 -8.53 7.32
N THR A 50 10.54 -7.38 6.88
CA THR A 50 9.86 -6.09 7.03
C THR A 50 9.83 -5.35 5.71
N LYS A 51 8.78 -4.54 5.49
CA LYS A 51 8.62 -3.76 4.26
C LYS A 51 9.30 -2.39 4.31
N ASP A 52 9.69 -1.94 5.50
CA ASP A 52 10.24 -0.60 5.69
C ASP A 52 11.77 -0.64 5.83
N PRO A 53 12.51 0.03 4.92
CA PRO A 53 13.97 0.08 4.96
C PRO A 53 14.52 0.63 6.28
N TYR A 54 13.86 1.63 6.89
CA TYR A 54 14.23 2.15 8.20
C TYR A 54 14.11 1.07 9.28
N MET A 55 12.98 0.36 9.32
CA MET A 55 12.78 -0.74 10.27
C MET A 55 13.79 -1.85 10.07
N MET A 56 14.09 -2.22 8.83
CA MET A 56 15.09 -3.24 8.53
C MET A 56 16.46 -2.87 9.13
N ARG A 57 16.91 -1.64 8.90
CA ARG A 57 18.18 -1.16 9.48
C ARG A 57 18.13 -1.15 11.00
N PHE A 58 17.05 -0.65 11.59
CA PHE A 58 16.90 -0.62 13.04
C PHE A 58 16.94 -2.03 13.66
N MET A 59 16.17 -2.96 13.12
CA MET A 59 16.14 -4.35 13.61
C MET A 59 17.49 -5.05 13.44
N ARG A 60 18.17 -4.86 12.32
CA ARG A 60 19.47 -5.46 12.05
C ARG A 60 20.56 -4.85 12.92
N ASP A 61 20.67 -3.52 12.94
CA ASP A 61 21.83 -2.82 13.50
C ASP A 61 21.73 -2.61 15.02
N ASN A 62 20.53 -2.35 15.54
CA ASN A 62 20.32 -2.14 16.97
C ASN A 62 19.89 -3.41 17.71
N MET A 63 19.00 -4.20 17.13
CA MET A 63 18.46 -5.40 17.76
C MET A 63 19.24 -6.68 17.41
N LYS A 64 20.18 -6.63 16.45
CA LYS A 64 20.98 -7.76 15.99
C LYS A 64 20.16 -8.94 15.45
N LEU A 65 18.99 -8.66 14.89
CA LEU A 65 18.11 -9.67 14.31
C LEU A 65 18.49 -9.99 12.86
N ASN A 66 18.26 -11.22 12.44
CA ASN A 66 18.36 -11.62 11.04
C ASN A 66 17.10 -11.13 10.32
N VAL A 67 17.23 -10.10 9.49
CA VAL A 67 16.10 -9.43 8.85
C VAL A 67 16.35 -9.17 7.38
N ARG A 68 15.31 -9.27 6.58
CA ARG A 68 15.29 -8.96 5.14
C ARG A 68 14.21 -7.93 4.83
N LEU A 69 14.48 -7.10 3.84
CA LEU A 69 13.47 -6.25 3.23
C LEU A 69 12.62 -7.08 2.28
N TYR A 70 11.31 -6.83 2.26
CA TYR A 70 10.43 -7.35 1.24
C TYR A 70 9.50 -6.23 0.73
N ASN A 71 9.04 -6.35 -0.49
CA ASN A 71 7.99 -5.48 -1.02
C ASN A 71 6.64 -6.17 -0.82
N GLU A 72 5.64 -5.42 -0.37
CA GLU A 72 4.27 -5.90 -0.44
C GLU A 72 3.89 -6.17 -1.90
N ALA A 73 2.77 -6.82 -2.11
CA ALA A 73 2.35 -7.28 -3.41
C ALA A 73 0.83 -7.22 -3.57
N PHE A 74 0.33 -7.49 -4.75
CA PHE A 74 -1.10 -7.55 -5.01
C PHE A 74 -1.52 -8.92 -5.56
N ASN A 75 -2.80 -9.25 -5.37
CA ASN A 75 -3.38 -10.48 -5.89
C ASN A 75 -3.82 -10.27 -7.35
N THR A 76 -3.07 -10.81 -8.29
CA THR A 76 -3.32 -10.72 -9.74
C THR A 76 -4.64 -11.36 -10.20
N ARG A 77 -5.24 -12.23 -9.38
CA ARG A 77 -6.54 -12.87 -9.65
C ARG A 77 -7.71 -11.98 -9.23
N ILE A 78 -7.50 -11.11 -8.24
CA ILE A 78 -8.52 -10.24 -7.63
C ILE A 78 -8.39 -8.82 -8.17
N HIS A 79 -7.19 -8.22 -8.06
CA HIS A 79 -6.89 -6.87 -8.53
C HIS A 79 -6.52 -6.91 -10.01
N LYS A 80 -7.49 -7.31 -10.83
CA LYS A 80 -7.26 -7.48 -12.25
C LYS A 80 -7.80 -6.27 -13.00
N ARG A 81 -6.95 -5.68 -13.83
CA ARG A 81 -7.34 -4.61 -14.74
C ARG A 81 -8.51 -5.07 -15.62
N PRO A 82 -9.62 -4.32 -15.69
CA PRO A 82 -10.72 -4.61 -16.61
C PRO A 82 -10.26 -4.66 -18.06
N LYS A 83 -10.81 -5.59 -18.85
CA LYS A 83 -10.60 -5.68 -20.30
C LYS A 83 -11.53 -4.72 -21.05
N ARG A 84 -11.53 -3.46 -20.64
CA ARG A 84 -12.41 -2.42 -21.16
C ARG A 84 -11.60 -1.14 -21.36
N ASP A 85 -12.06 -0.32 -22.27
CA ASP A 85 -11.47 0.99 -22.50
C ASP A 85 -11.50 1.86 -21.23
N LYS A 86 -10.36 2.51 -20.94
CA LYS A 86 -10.16 3.31 -19.72
C LYS A 86 -11.11 4.49 -19.66
N LEU A 87 -11.26 5.23 -20.78
CA LEU A 87 -12.14 6.39 -20.86
C LEU A 87 -13.60 6.01 -20.60
N THR A 88 -14.06 4.91 -21.18
CA THR A 88 -15.40 4.37 -20.93
C THR A 88 -15.61 4.05 -19.45
N CYS A 89 -14.63 3.42 -18.81
CA CYS A 89 -14.70 3.11 -17.38
C CYS A 89 -14.74 4.39 -16.53
N GLU A 90 -13.97 5.41 -16.86
CA GLU A 90 -13.97 6.70 -16.16
C GLU A 90 -15.31 7.43 -16.31
N GLN A 91 -15.94 7.38 -17.48
CA GLN A 91 -17.25 7.97 -17.71
C GLN A 91 -18.34 7.26 -16.90
N GLU A 92 -18.30 5.94 -16.80
CA GLU A 92 -19.28 5.15 -16.04
C GLU A 92 -19.17 5.36 -14.53
N GLU A 93 -17.94 5.33 -13.98
CA GLU A 93 -17.73 5.54 -12.54
C GLU A 93 -17.91 7.00 -12.12
N ASN A 94 -17.59 7.94 -13.04
CA ASN A 94 -17.71 9.38 -12.83
C ASN A 94 -17.04 9.88 -11.54
N ILE A 95 -15.82 9.41 -11.28
CA ILE A 95 -15.03 9.73 -10.09
C ILE A 95 -13.77 10.50 -10.50
N ASP A 96 -13.65 11.77 -10.10
CA ASP A 96 -12.45 12.57 -10.34
C ASP A 96 -11.29 12.11 -9.46
N VAL A 97 -11.48 12.18 -8.14
CA VAL A 97 -10.46 11.76 -7.16
C VAL A 97 -11.06 10.80 -6.14
N LEU A 98 -10.52 9.60 -6.11
CA LEU A 98 -10.93 8.55 -5.20
C LEU A 98 -9.95 8.40 -4.03
N ALA A 99 -10.44 8.35 -2.79
CA ALA A 99 -9.66 7.86 -1.65
C ALA A 99 -10.44 6.76 -0.93
N PHE A 100 -9.73 5.73 -0.40
CA PHE A 100 -10.40 4.59 0.23
C PHE A 100 -9.66 4.02 1.44
N GLY A 101 -10.40 3.26 2.25
CA GLY A 101 -9.92 2.59 3.45
C GLY A 101 -10.38 3.26 4.74
N ASN A 102 -9.66 3.03 5.84
CA ASN A 102 -10.01 3.64 7.12
C ASN A 102 -9.66 5.14 7.10
N MET A 103 -10.62 5.96 7.52
CA MET A 103 -10.48 7.40 7.57
C MET A 103 -9.85 7.84 8.91
N TYR A 104 -8.55 7.59 9.06
CA TYR A 104 -7.77 8.06 10.21
C TYR A 104 -7.75 9.60 10.29
N PRO A 105 -7.53 10.20 11.46
CA PRO A 105 -7.56 11.67 11.66
C PRO A 105 -6.69 12.43 10.67
N TYR A 106 -5.46 11.97 10.42
CA TYR A 106 -4.54 12.59 9.47
C TYR A 106 -5.08 12.61 8.05
N ARG A 107 -5.58 11.44 7.57
CA ARG A 107 -6.19 11.31 6.24
C ARG A 107 -7.41 12.20 6.09
N THR A 108 -8.32 12.16 7.07
CA THR A 108 -9.54 12.98 7.08
C THR A 108 -9.21 14.46 6.97
N ARG A 109 -8.23 14.94 7.77
CA ARG A 109 -7.80 16.34 7.70
C ARG A 109 -7.23 16.73 6.34
N MET A 110 -6.39 15.88 5.75
CA MET A 110 -5.81 16.10 4.43
C MET A 110 -6.90 16.18 3.34
N LEU A 111 -7.83 15.23 3.33
CA LEU A 111 -8.95 15.22 2.39
C LEU A 111 -9.87 16.44 2.54
N ALA A 112 -10.16 16.87 3.78
CA ALA A 112 -10.93 18.08 4.03
C ALA A 112 -10.24 19.35 3.51
N LEU A 113 -8.90 19.43 3.63
CA LEU A 113 -8.12 20.52 3.06
C LEU A 113 -8.13 20.51 1.53
N MET A 114 -8.07 19.33 0.91
CA MET A 114 -8.17 19.20 -0.55
C MET A 114 -9.56 19.62 -1.06
N LYS A 115 -10.63 19.18 -0.39
CA LYS A 115 -11.99 19.60 -0.71
C LYS A 115 -12.17 21.13 -0.62
N LYS A 116 -11.60 21.77 0.41
CA LYS A 116 -11.61 23.24 0.55
C LYS A 116 -10.88 23.97 -0.59
N ARG A 117 -9.98 23.26 -1.30
CA ARG A 117 -9.29 23.75 -2.50
C ARG A 117 -10.01 23.40 -3.81
N GLY A 118 -11.25 22.93 -3.73
CA GLY A 118 -12.10 22.64 -4.89
C GLY A 118 -11.93 21.25 -5.50
N ILE A 119 -11.19 20.34 -4.87
CA ILE A 119 -11.06 18.96 -5.38
C ILE A 119 -12.34 18.18 -5.11
N HIS A 120 -12.89 17.58 -6.16
CA HIS A 120 -14.07 16.70 -6.10
C HIS A 120 -13.64 15.30 -5.66
N LEU A 121 -14.06 14.90 -4.45
CA LEU A 121 -13.65 13.66 -3.80
C LEU A 121 -14.79 12.63 -3.80
N SER A 122 -14.45 11.37 -4.00
CA SER A 122 -15.30 10.21 -3.70
C SER A 122 -14.60 9.31 -2.68
N LEU A 123 -15.18 9.15 -1.49
CA LEU A 123 -14.57 8.49 -0.35
C LEU A 123 -15.25 7.15 -0.06
N PHE A 124 -14.46 6.07 -0.03
CA PHE A 124 -14.92 4.71 0.28
C PHE A 124 -14.22 4.17 1.53
N GLY A 125 -14.91 3.40 2.35
CA GLY A 125 -14.31 2.73 3.51
C GLY A 125 -15.07 2.97 4.80
N ASN A 126 -14.33 3.06 5.91
CA ASN A 126 -14.92 3.25 7.24
C ASN A 126 -14.63 4.66 7.76
N LYS A 127 -15.68 5.35 8.19
CA LYS A 127 -15.54 6.57 8.98
C LYS A 127 -14.87 6.22 10.30
N GLY A 128 -13.79 6.91 10.63
CA GLY A 128 -13.21 6.85 11.97
C GLY A 128 -13.91 7.81 12.95
N PRO A 129 -13.59 7.74 14.25
CA PRO A 129 -14.22 8.61 15.27
C PRO A 129 -13.94 10.11 15.08
N TYR A 130 -12.94 10.45 14.27
CA TYR A 130 -12.56 11.83 13.97
C TYR A 130 -12.86 12.21 12.51
N PHE A 131 -13.80 11.52 11.87
CA PHE A 131 -14.23 11.86 10.52
C PHE A 131 -14.87 13.25 10.49
N SER A 132 -14.44 14.11 9.57
CA SER A 132 -14.97 15.48 9.46
C SER A 132 -16.30 15.49 8.76
N SER A 133 -17.28 16.20 9.31
CA SER A 133 -18.58 16.45 8.66
C SER A 133 -18.44 17.20 7.33
N ASP A 134 -17.37 17.95 7.14
CA ASP A 134 -17.06 18.61 5.85
C ASP A 134 -16.93 17.60 4.68
N LEU A 135 -16.78 16.31 4.98
CA LEU A 135 -16.61 15.23 3.99
C LEU A 135 -17.83 14.31 3.86
N ASP A 136 -18.92 14.60 4.57
CA ASP A 136 -20.09 13.71 4.59
C ASP A 136 -20.72 13.51 3.22
N ASP A 137 -20.80 14.56 2.41
CA ASP A 137 -21.31 14.54 1.04
C ASP A 137 -20.40 13.82 0.03
N CYS A 138 -19.10 13.67 0.36
CA CYS A 138 -18.14 12.92 -0.45
C CYS A 138 -18.14 11.42 -0.14
N PHE A 139 -18.69 11.02 1.01
CA PHE A 139 -18.59 9.65 1.53
C PHE A 139 -19.65 8.73 0.93
N GLN A 140 -19.21 7.65 0.27
CA GLN A 140 -20.09 6.75 -0.47
C GLN A 140 -20.80 5.68 0.39
N GLY A 141 -20.59 5.69 1.71
CA GLY A 141 -21.31 4.81 2.65
C GLY A 141 -20.93 3.32 2.55
N LYS A 142 -19.90 2.94 1.80
CA LYS A 142 -19.53 1.54 1.63
C LYS A 142 -18.01 1.30 1.65
N TYR A 143 -17.65 0.08 2.05
CA TYR A 143 -16.30 -0.44 1.96
C TYR A 143 -16.15 -1.27 0.68
N ILE A 144 -15.16 -0.95 -0.15
CA ILE A 144 -14.92 -1.64 -1.42
C ILE A 144 -13.84 -2.71 -1.27
N VAL A 145 -14.08 -3.91 -1.82
CA VAL A 145 -13.17 -5.05 -1.74
C VAL A 145 -13.16 -5.86 -3.04
N GLY A 146 -12.15 -6.67 -3.19
CA GLY A 146 -12.07 -7.68 -4.24
C GLY A 146 -12.15 -7.09 -5.67
N LYS A 147 -12.90 -7.75 -6.53
CA LYS A 147 -13.06 -7.34 -7.94
C LYS A 147 -13.80 -6.01 -8.10
N GLU A 148 -14.74 -5.71 -7.21
CA GLU A 148 -15.43 -4.41 -7.20
C GLU A 148 -14.43 -3.28 -6.93
N LYS A 149 -13.55 -3.46 -5.95
CA LYS A 149 -12.48 -2.49 -5.67
C LYS A 149 -11.62 -2.27 -6.91
N ALA A 150 -11.13 -3.34 -7.55
CA ALA A 150 -10.31 -3.23 -8.75
C ALA A 150 -11.01 -2.45 -9.89
N ARG A 151 -12.31 -2.70 -10.09
CA ARG A 151 -13.13 -2.00 -11.09
C ARG A 151 -13.25 -0.50 -10.78
N ILE A 152 -13.59 -0.16 -9.54
CA ILE A 152 -13.75 1.23 -9.12
C ILE A 152 -12.41 1.97 -9.15
N LEU A 153 -11.31 1.34 -8.70
CA LEU A 153 -9.97 1.93 -8.80
C LEU A 153 -9.60 2.23 -10.25
N TYR A 154 -9.83 1.28 -11.15
CA TYR A 154 -9.55 1.48 -12.58
C TYR A 154 -10.43 2.55 -13.21
N GLY A 155 -11.71 2.66 -12.81
CA GLY A 155 -12.65 3.65 -13.33
C GLY A 155 -12.52 5.04 -12.71
N ALA A 156 -11.78 5.22 -11.64
CA ALA A 156 -11.47 6.54 -11.11
C ALA A 156 -10.38 7.22 -11.98
N LYS A 157 -10.50 8.55 -12.21
CA LYS A 157 -9.47 9.30 -12.94
C LYS A 157 -8.17 9.32 -12.15
N ILE A 158 -8.23 9.63 -10.86
CA ILE A 158 -7.07 9.66 -9.93
C ILE A 158 -7.42 8.91 -8.65
N VAL A 159 -6.56 8.00 -8.22
CA VAL A 159 -6.63 7.38 -6.89
C VAL A 159 -5.63 8.06 -5.98
N PHE A 160 -6.14 8.79 -4.99
CA PHE A 160 -5.33 9.47 -4.00
C PHE A 160 -5.00 8.54 -2.83
N ASN A 161 -3.73 8.19 -2.68
CA ASN A 161 -3.23 7.28 -1.66
C ASN A 161 -2.30 8.01 -0.70
N ASN A 162 -2.85 8.75 0.27
CA ASN A 162 -2.01 9.26 1.33
C ASN A 162 -1.56 8.12 2.25
N LEU A 163 -0.25 8.05 2.49
CA LEU A 163 0.37 7.06 3.34
C LEU A 163 0.17 7.40 4.82
N HIS A 164 0.21 6.40 5.68
CA HIS A 164 0.22 6.62 7.12
C HIS A 164 1.58 7.18 7.54
N TYR A 165 1.61 8.06 8.55
CA TYR A 165 2.87 8.66 9.04
C TYR A 165 3.86 7.61 9.58
N ALA A 166 3.39 6.44 9.95
CA ALA A 166 4.24 5.32 10.38
C ALA A 166 4.88 4.53 9.23
N GLU A 167 4.49 4.80 7.98
CA GLU A 167 5.23 4.38 6.79
C GLU A 167 6.41 5.34 6.62
N ILE A 168 7.51 5.09 7.32
CA ILE A 168 8.64 6.05 7.39
C ILE A 168 9.34 6.14 6.03
N GLU A 169 9.77 5.01 5.49
CA GLU A 169 10.41 4.92 4.18
C GLU A 169 9.65 4.01 3.21
N SER A 170 8.66 3.26 3.69
CA SER A 170 7.86 2.30 2.92
C SER A 170 6.59 2.90 2.32
N VAL A 171 5.88 2.07 1.56
CA VAL A 171 4.52 2.31 1.10
C VAL A 171 3.56 1.29 1.70
N ASN A 172 2.26 1.56 1.63
CA ASN A 172 1.24 0.63 2.11
C ASN A 172 0.82 -0.37 1.02
N ASN A 173 0.15 -1.46 1.42
CA ASN A 173 -0.34 -2.47 0.48
C ASN A 173 -1.24 -1.90 -0.63
N LYS A 174 -2.01 -0.85 -0.32
CA LYS A 174 -2.85 -0.17 -1.32
C LYS A 174 -2.06 0.36 -2.52
N PHE A 175 -0.79 0.75 -2.31
CA PHE A 175 0.09 1.18 -3.39
C PHE A 175 0.23 0.09 -4.47
N PHE A 176 0.39 -1.15 -4.07
CA PHE A 176 0.49 -2.29 -4.98
C PHE A 176 -0.86 -2.66 -5.61
N GLU A 177 -1.94 -2.64 -4.83
CA GLU A 177 -3.29 -2.94 -5.32
C GLU A 177 -3.77 -1.93 -6.36
N ILE A 178 -3.50 -0.63 -6.16
CA ILE A 178 -3.90 0.44 -7.08
C ILE A 178 -3.15 0.28 -8.40
N ASN A 179 -1.82 0.19 -8.36
CA ASN A 179 -0.99 0.04 -9.56
C ASN A 179 -1.26 -1.29 -10.27
N GLY A 180 -1.44 -2.38 -9.52
CA GLY A 180 -1.81 -3.70 -10.05
C GLY A 180 -3.22 -3.77 -10.66
N SER A 181 -4.09 -2.81 -10.35
CA SER A 181 -5.39 -2.65 -11.00
C SER A 181 -5.33 -1.78 -12.26
N GLY A 182 -4.18 -1.21 -12.59
CA GLY A 182 -4.00 -0.31 -13.74
C GLY A 182 -4.61 1.09 -13.52
N ALA A 183 -4.85 1.47 -12.28
CA ALA A 183 -5.33 2.80 -11.93
C ALA A 183 -4.18 3.82 -11.87
N PHE A 184 -4.48 5.08 -12.18
CA PHE A 184 -3.53 6.16 -11.95
C PHE A 184 -3.53 6.53 -10.46
N GLN A 185 -2.37 6.43 -9.82
CA GLN A 185 -2.18 6.72 -8.40
C GLN A 185 -1.38 8.00 -8.20
N LEU A 186 -1.82 8.84 -7.25
CA LEU A 186 -1.03 9.93 -6.70
C LEU A 186 -0.84 9.67 -5.21
N CYS A 187 0.41 9.55 -4.72
CA CYS A 187 0.70 9.20 -3.33
C CYS A 187 1.72 10.14 -2.67
N ASP A 188 1.82 10.10 -1.33
CA ASP A 188 2.92 10.78 -0.62
C ASP A 188 4.27 10.26 -1.12
N TYR A 189 5.21 11.17 -1.34
CA TYR A 189 6.57 10.79 -1.70
C TYR A 189 7.25 10.00 -0.56
N ARG A 190 7.89 8.90 -0.95
CA ARG A 190 8.83 8.15 -0.11
C ARG A 190 10.06 7.77 -0.94
N PRO A 191 11.27 7.74 -0.35
CA PRO A 191 12.50 7.40 -1.09
C PRO A 191 12.43 6.07 -1.82
N ILE A 192 11.75 5.06 -1.25
CA ILE A 192 11.59 3.72 -1.84
C ILE A 192 10.86 3.75 -3.20
N LEU A 193 10.12 4.82 -3.52
CA LEU A 193 9.44 4.93 -4.81
C LEU A 193 10.42 4.89 -5.99
N LYS A 194 11.68 5.29 -5.79
CA LYS A 194 12.74 5.22 -6.81
C LYS A 194 13.08 3.77 -7.20
N ASP A 195 12.89 2.85 -6.26
CA ASP A 195 13.17 1.44 -6.47
C ASP A 195 11.92 0.67 -6.95
N LEU A 196 10.73 1.19 -6.65
CA LEU A 196 9.46 0.54 -6.95
C LEU A 196 8.87 0.95 -8.31
N LEU A 197 9.14 2.16 -8.77
CA LEU A 197 8.50 2.71 -9.98
C LEU A 197 9.45 2.66 -11.18
N PRO A 198 8.95 2.34 -12.38
CA PRO A 198 9.74 2.38 -13.63
C PRO A 198 9.87 3.79 -14.24
N ILE A 199 9.40 4.80 -13.54
CA ILE A 199 9.35 6.21 -13.95
C ILE A 199 9.89 7.10 -12.82
N ASP A 200 10.08 8.40 -13.12
CA ASP A 200 10.41 9.37 -12.07
C ASP A 200 9.27 9.45 -11.04
N PRO A 201 9.51 9.14 -9.76
CA PRO A 201 8.51 9.21 -8.70
C PRO A 201 7.84 10.59 -8.55
N GLU A 202 8.54 11.67 -8.87
CA GLU A 202 7.99 13.03 -8.75
C GLU A 202 6.78 13.25 -9.68
N LEU A 203 6.62 12.46 -10.74
CA LEU A 203 5.45 12.53 -11.61
C LEU A 203 4.17 12.04 -10.92
N VAL A 204 4.26 11.06 -10.02
CA VAL A 204 3.11 10.38 -9.42
C VAL A 204 3.10 10.44 -7.89
N SER A 205 3.88 11.35 -7.32
CA SER A 205 3.90 11.57 -5.88
C SER A 205 3.85 13.06 -5.53
N PHE A 206 3.52 13.37 -4.28
CA PHE A 206 3.45 14.73 -3.76
C PHE A 206 4.15 14.85 -2.41
N ARG A 207 4.59 16.06 -2.07
CA ARG A 207 5.26 16.37 -0.79
C ARG A 207 4.44 17.28 0.11
N THR A 208 3.58 18.08 -0.48
CA THR A 208 2.68 19.02 0.23
C THR A 208 1.27 18.90 -0.31
N ILE A 209 0.29 19.44 0.43
CA ILE A 209 -1.09 19.50 -0.04
C ILE A 209 -1.21 20.37 -1.30
N ASP A 210 -0.48 21.45 -1.37
CA ASP A 210 -0.52 22.37 -2.51
C ASP A 210 0.03 21.69 -3.77
N ASP A 211 1.16 20.98 -3.66
CA ASP A 211 1.71 20.13 -4.72
C ASP A 211 0.71 19.02 -5.15
N ALA A 212 0.03 18.38 -4.18
CA ALA A 212 -1.00 17.38 -4.50
C ALA A 212 -2.16 17.98 -5.30
N VAL A 213 -2.65 19.16 -4.91
CA VAL A 213 -3.76 19.85 -5.60
C VAL A 213 -3.34 20.28 -7.00
N GLU A 214 -2.14 20.83 -7.17
CA GLU A 214 -1.58 21.21 -8.47
C GLU A 214 -1.51 20.00 -9.41
N LYS A 215 -0.93 18.89 -8.96
CA LYS A 215 -0.82 17.65 -9.74
C LYS A 215 -2.18 17.04 -10.07
N ILE A 216 -3.14 17.07 -9.13
CA ILE A 216 -4.49 16.59 -9.39
C ILE A 216 -5.12 17.39 -10.52
N ASN A 217 -5.11 18.72 -10.45
CA ASN A 217 -5.68 19.56 -11.50
C ASN A 217 -4.97 19.31 -12.83
N TYR A 218 -3.65 19.27 -12.84
CA TYR A 218 -2.88 18.96 -14.03
C TYR A 218 -3.32 17.64 -14.68
N TYR A 219 -3.36 16.55 -13.93
CA TYR A 219 -3.71 15.24 -14.47
C TYR A 219 -5.20 15.07 -14.79
N LEU A 220 -6.09 15.84 -14.21
CA LEU A 220 -7.49 15.90 -14.66
C LEU A 220 -7.59 16.50 -16.07
N ASP A 221 -6.77 17.49 -16.40
CA ASP A 221 -6.71 18.16 -17.68
C ASP A 221 -5.86 17.41 -18.73
N HIS A 222 -5.02 16.45 -18.31
CA HIS A 222 -4.08 15.70 -19.16
C HIS A 222 -4.34 14.18 -19.12
N PRO A 223 -5.51 13.71 -19.59
CA PRO A 223 -5.90 12.30 -19.47
C PRO A 223 -4.96 11.34 -20.22
N GLN A 224 -4.43 11.74 -21.38
CA GLN A 224 -3.54 10.85 -22.15
C GLN A 224 -2.24 10.57 -21.40
N GLU A 225 -1.61 11.59 -20.82
CA GLU A 225 -0.39 11.41 -20.03
C GLU A 225 -0.66 10.53 -18.80
N ARG A 226 -1.80 10.73 -18.13
CA ARG A 226 -2.25 9.89 -17.02
C ARG A 226 -2.40 8.42 -17.44
N TYR A 227 -2.93 8.14 -18.64
CA TYR A 227 -3.07 6.78 -19.17
C TYR A 227 -1.72 6.16 -19.51
N ASP A 228 -0.83 6.91 -20.12
CA ASP A 228 0.50 6.43 -20.49
C ASP A 228 1.32 6.06 -19.24
N LEU A 229 1.34 6.93 -18.23
CA LEU A 229 2.02 6.67 -16.96
C LEU A 229 1.42 5.46 -16.24
N SER A 230 0.08 5.38 -16.14
CA SER A 230 -0.56 4.24 -15.46
C SER A 230 -0.32 2.91 -16.19
N ASN A 231 -0.22 2.91 -17.52
CA ASN A 231 0.10 1.74 -18.31
C ASN A 231 1.53 1.24 -18.09
N LEU A 232 2.51 2.16 -18.08
CA LEU A 232 3.91 1.81 -17.80
C LEU A 232 4.04 1.19 -16.41
N ILE A 233 3.44 1.83 -15.40
CA ILE A 233 3.47 1.35 -14.02
C ILE A 233 2.76 0.00 -13.90
N TYR A 234 1.57 -0.16 -14.48
CA TYR A 234 0.80 -1.41 -14.44
C TYR A 234 1.60 -2.59 -14.99
N ASN A 235 2.22 -2.43 -16.16
CA ASN A 235 3.00 -3.51 -16.78
C ASN A 235 4.16 -3.93 -15.88
N HIS A 236 4.89 -2.97 -15.33
CA HIS A 236 5.96 -3.23 -14.37
C HIS A 236 5.45 -3.95 -13.11
N PHE A 237 4.30 -3.54 -12.57
CA PHE A 237 3.76 -4.14 -11.35
C PHE A 237 3.27 -5.57 -11.55
N VAL A 238 2.66 -5.87 -12.69
CA VAL A 238 2.23 -7.24 -13.05
C VAL A 238 3.43 -8.18 -13.14
N GLU A 239 4.55 -7.69 -13.66
CA GLU A 239 5.77 -8.46 -13.82
C GLU A 239 6.50 -8.72 -12.48
N HIS A 240 6.55 -7.73 -11.58
CA HIS A 240 7.46 -7.77 -10.43
C HIS A 240 6.80 -7.91 -9.06
N TYR A 241 5.53 -7.50 -8.89
CA TYR A 241 4.91 -7.36 -7.56
C TYR A 241 3.65 -8.21 -7.35
N SER A 242 3.63 -9.42 -7.90
CA SER A 242 2.56 -10.39 -7.64
C SER A 242 2.75 -11.09 -6.29
N TYR A 243 1.68 -11.62 -5.69
CA TYR A 243 1.82 -12.51 -4.52
C TYR A 243 2.63 -13.76 -4.82
N ASP A 244 2.58 -14.27 -6.05
CA ASP A 244 3.37 -15.44 -6.44
C ASP A 244 4.87 -15.10 -6.37
N SER A 245 5.30 -13.95 -6.91
CA SER A 245 6.69 -13.47 -6.82
C SER A 245 7.13 -13.19 -5.38
N LEU A 246 6.23 -12.64 -4.54
CA LEU A 246 6.51 -12.40 -3.12
C LEU A 246 6.75 -13.73 -2.38
N VAL A 247 5.89 -14.72 -2.58
CA VAL A 247 6.01 -16.03 -1.92
C VAL A 247 7.31 -16.72 -2.34
N GLU A 248 7.62 -16.70 -3.64
CA GLU A 248 8.89 -17.23 -4.15
C GLU A 248 10.10 -16.57 -3.51
N TYR A 249 10.12 -15.25 -3.43
CA TYR A 249 11.20 -14.50 -2.75
C TYR A 249 11.35 -14.93 -1.28
N VAL A 250 10.25 -14.98 -0.53
CA VAL A 250 10.27 -15.38 0.90
C VAL A 250 10.80 -16.79 1.08
N LEU A 251 10.36 -17.73 0.24
CA LEU A 251 10.82 -19.13 0.32
C LEU A 251 12.30 -19.26 -0.05
N ASN A 252 12.77 -18.53 -1.06
CA ASN A 252 14.17 -18.51 -1.47
C ASN A 252 15.08 -17.94 -0.36
N GLU A 253 14.67 -16.87 0.33
CA GLU A 253 15.42 -16.33 1.47
C GLU A 253 15.38 -17.28 2.68
N ALA A 254 14.24 -17.91 2.93
CA ALA A 254 14.10 -18.89 4.01
C ALA A 254 14.96 -20.17 3.79
N ALA A 255 15.21 -20.54 2.54
CA ALA A 255 16.06 -21.69 2.21
C ALA A 255 17.56 -21.45 2.48
N LYS A 256 17.97 -20.20 2.74
CA LYS A 256 19.36 -19.80 3.02
C LYS A 256 19.74 -19.88 4.50
N ILE A 257 18.78 -20.15 5.38
CA ILE A 257 18.95 -20.28 6.83
C ILE A 257 18.80 -21.77 7.23
#